data_36c0a1de81918469e7c4aed28b1c20c5
#
_entry.id   36c0a1de81918469e7c4aed28b1c20c5
#
_cell.length_a   1.000
_cell.length_b   1.000
_cell.length_c   1.000
_cell.angle_alpha   90.00
_cell.angle_beta   90.00
_cell.angle_gamma   90.00
#
_symmetry.space_group_name_H-M   'P 1'
#
loop_
_entity.id
_entity.type
_entity.pdbx_description
1 polymer ?
#
loop_
_entity_poly.entity_id
_entity_poly.type
_entity_poly.pdbx_seq_one_letter_code
_entity_poly.pdbx_strand_id
1 'polypeptide(L)' 'MICLQVEVPEEICEIDDELKAIYHSNDCVCIWIFKTQEERNSFMDETAGMNKESRDKYFSDHYTF' A
#
# COMPACT_ATOMS: atom_id res chain seq x y z
N MET A 1 -2.97 -6.18 0.01
CA MET A 1 -1.80 -5.71 -0.78
C MET A 1 -1.85 -6.28 -2.18
N ILE A 2 -1.53 -5.46 -3.16
CA ILE A 2 -1.42 -5.86 -4.56
C ILE A 2 0.05 -5.74 -4.97
N CYS A 3 0.65 -6.83 -5.41
CA CYS A 3 2.05 -6.84 -5.89
C CYS A 3 2.07 -6.98 -7.41
N LEU A 4 2.74 -6.07 -8.07
CA LEU A 4 2.79 -5.99 -9.53
C LEU A 4 4.24 -6.07 -10.01
N GLN A 5 4.51 -6.97 -10.95
CA GLN A 5 5.85 -7.12 -11.53
C GLN A 5 6.02 -6.32 -12.83
N VAL A 6 4.94 -5.77 -13.34
CA VAL A 6 4.90 -5.00 -14.59
C VAL A 6 4.09 -3.73 -14.37
N GLU A 7 3.42 -3.25 -15.37
CA GLU A 7 2.66 -2.00 -15.30
C GLU A 7 1.52 -2.06 -14.29
N VAL A 8 1.23 -0.92 -13.65
CA VAL A 8 0.11 -0.78 -12.74
C VAL A 8 -1.18 -0.80 -13.55
N PRO A 9 -2.17 -1.65 -13.19
CA PRO A 9 -3.46 -1.66 -13.90
C PRO A 9 -4.15 -0.30 -13.86
N GLU A 10 -4.91 -0.03 -14.89
CA GLU A 10 -5.61 1.24 -15.02
C GLU A 10 -6.59 1.47 -13.86
N GLU A 11 -7.26 0.43 -13.39
CA GLU A 11 -8.18 0.55 -12.27
C GLU A 11 -7.50 1.08 -11.01
N ILE A 12 -6.23 0.73 -10.82
CA ILE A 12 -5.46 1.22 -9.67
C ILE A 12 -4.97 2.63 -9.92
N CYS A 13 -4.63 2.97 -11.18
CA CYS A 13 -4.22 4.32 -11.53
C CYS A 13 -5.36 5.32 -11.36
N GLU A 14 -6.60 4.89 -11.48
CA GLU A 14 -7.77 5.74 -11.31
C GLU A 14 -8.06 6.08 -9.85
N ILE A 15 -7.50 5.31 -8.91
CA ILE A 15 -7.66 5.58 -7.50
C ILE A 15 -6.79 6.78 -7.12
N ASP A 16 -7.34 7.69 -6.33
CA ASP A 16 -6.61 8.87 -5.88
C ASP A 16 -5.32 8.49 -5.17
N ASP A 17 -4.24 9.20 -5.47
CA ASP A 17 -2.94 8.96 -4.84
C ASP A 17 -2.99 9.13 -3.32
N GLU A 18 -3.93 9.95 -2.83
CA GLU A 18 -4.13 10.16 -1.41
C GLU A 18 -4.63 8.92 -0.68
N LEU A 19 -5.20 7.96 -1.42
CA LEU A 19 -5.76 6.73 -0.86
C LEU A 19 -4.87 5.52 -1.10
N LYS A 20 -3.70 5.71 -1.70
CA LYS A 20 -2.78 4.63 -2.01
C LYS A 20 -1.46 4.78 -1.26
N ALA A 21 -0.93 3.67 -0.76
CA ALA A 21 0.44 3.59 -0.27
C ALA A 21 1.21 2.67 -1.22
N ILE A 22 2.34 3.14 -1.74
CA ILE A 22 3.10 2.40 -2.74
C ILE A 22 4.50 2.11 -2.19
N TYR A 23 4.92 0.85 -2.28
CA TYR A 23 6.24 0.41 -1.87
C TYR A 23 6.94 -0.25 -3.06
N HIS A 24 8.08 0.31 -3.46
CA HIS A 24 8.88 -0.23 -4.55
C HIS A 24 9.91 -1.21 -3.99
N SER A 25 9.92 -2.43 -4.53
CA SER A 25 10.94 -3.41 -4.22
C SER A 25 11.69 -3.79 -5.49
N ASN A 26 12.72 -4.62 -5.35
CA ASN A 26 13.53 -5.03 -6.50
C ASN A 26 12.73 -5.85 -7.52
N ASP A 27 11.74 -6.58 -7.07
CA ASP A 27 11.00 -7.53 -7.90
C ASP A 27 9.62 -7.06 -8.30
N CYS A 28 9.01 -6.15 -7.52
CA CYS A 28 7.64 -5.74 -7.79
C CYS A 28 7.32 -4.42 -7.07
N VAL A 29 6.17 -3.88 -7.42
CA VAL A 29 5.59 -2.73 -6.74
C VAL A 29 4.42 -3.22 -5.93
N CYS A 30 4.36 -2.89 -4.65
CA CYS A 30 3.29 -3.28 -3.75
C CYS A 30 2.43 -2.07 -3.43
N ILE A 31 1.11 -2.24 -3.52
CA ILE A 31 0.17 -1.14 -3.34
C ILE A 31 -0.87 -1.54 -2.30
N TRP A 32 -1.09 -0.67 -1.33
CA TRP A 32 -2.16 -0.81 -0.34
C TRP A 32 -3.16 0.32 -0.57
N ILE A 33 -4.45 -0.03 -0.52
CA ILE A 33 -5.53 0.91 -0.80
C ILE A 33 -6.34 1.11 0.47
N PHE A 34 -6.67 2.37 0.77
CA PHE A 34 -7.37 2.76 1.99
C PHE A 34 -8.67 3.47 1.66
N LYS A 35 -9.54 3.57 2.65
CA LYS A 35 -10.82 4.25 2.49
C LYS A 35 -10.69 5.76 2.65
N THR A 36 -9.72 6.22 3.45
CA THR A 36 -9.50 7.63 3.70
C THR A 36 -8.02 7.97 3.64
N GLN A 37 -7.73 9.24 3.39
CA GLN A 37 -6.37 9.75 3.39
C GLN A 37 -5.74 9.62 4.79
N GLU A 38 -6.54 9.79 5.82
CA GLU A 38 -6.06 9.68 7.21
C GLU A 38 -5.54 8.27 7.50
N GLU A 39 -6.27 7.25 7.07
CA GLU A 39 -5.83 5.87 7.23
C GLU A 39 -4.52 5.62 6.49
N ARG A 40 -4.42 6.11 5.27
CA ARG A 40 -3.22 5.96 4.47
C ARG A 40 -2.02 6.65 5.13
N ASN A 41 -2.21 7.87 5.62
CA ASN A 41 -1.14 8.60 6.28
C ASN A 41 -0.69 7.91 7.57
N SER A 42 -1.65 7.42 8.35
CA SER A 42 -1.35 6.65 9.56
C SER A 42 -0.55 5.39 9.25
N PHE A 43 -0.95 4.67 8.20
CA PHE A 43 -0.23 3.47 7.77
C PHE A 43 1.21 3.81 7.40
N MET A 44 1.42 4.86 6.62
CA MET A 44 2.76 5.26 6.20
C MET A 44 3.65 5.62 7.39
N ASP A 45 3.10 6.35 8.36
CA ASP A 45 3.83 6.73 9.57
C ASP A 45 4.15 5.51 10.45
N GLU A 46 3.17 4.65 10.66
CA GLU A 46 3.32 3.51 11.56
C GLU A 46 4.21 2.42 10.99
N THR A 47 4.31 2.33 9.67
CA THR A 47 5.15 1.34 8.99
C THR A 47 6.48 1.91 8.49
N ALA A 48 6.82 3.13 8.85
CA ALA A 48 8.09 3.74 8.46
C ALA A 48 9.26 2.86 8.93
N GLY A 49 10.16 2.54 8.01
CA GLY A 49 11.30 1.66 8.31
C GLY A 49 11.01 0.18 8.24
N MET A 50 9.78 -0.23 8.06
CA MET A 50 9.44 -1.64 7.92
C MET A 50 9.69 -2.12 6.49
N ASN A 51 9.98 -3.42 6.33
CA ASN A 51 10.08 -4.02 5.02
C ASN A 51 8.66 -4.32 4.47
N LYS A 52 8.61 -4.81 3.24
CA LYS A 52 7.35 -5.09 2.55
C LYS A 52 6.47 -6.09 3.33
N GLU A 53 7.08 -7.16 3.81
CA GLU A 53 6.37 -8.23 4.49
C GLU A 53 5.77 -7.76 5.81
N SER A 54 6.52 -6.96 6.57
CA SER A 54 6.04 -6.39 7.82
C SER A 54 4.92 -5.40 7.59
N ARG A 55 5.03 -4.59 6.54
CA ARG A 55 3.98 -3.64 6.16
C ARG A 55 2.68 -4.36 5.79
N ASP A 56 2.79 -5.44 5.03
CA ASP A 56 1.62 -6.19 4.62
C ASP A 56 0.92 -6.84 5.80
N LYS A 57 1.69 -7.38 6.74
CA LYS A 57 1.12 -7.95 7.95
C LYS A 57 0.41 -6.88 8.78
N TYR A 58 1.04 -5.73 8.92
CA TYR A 58 0.44 -4.61 9.65
C TYR A 58 -0.87 -4.17 9.00
N PHE A 59 -0.89 -4.07 7.68
CA PHE A 59 -2.10 -3.73 6.93
C PHE A 59 -3.21 -4.75 7.18
N SER A 60 -2.88 -6.04 7.10
CA SER A 60 -3.86 -7.10 7.31
C SER A 60 -4.41 -7.09 8.74
N ASP A 61 -3.58 -6.77 9.72
CA ASP A 61 -3.97 -6.78 11.12
C ASP A 61 -4.82 -5.56 11.51
N HIS A 62 -4.62 -4.42 10.85
CA HIS A 62 -5.20 -3.15 11.29
C HIS A 62 -6.14 -2.48 10.29
N TYR A 63 -6.04 -2.78 9.01
CA TYR A 63 -6.76 -2.07 7.97
C TYR A 63 -7.65 -2.93 7.08
N THR A 64 -7.65 -4.24 7.25
CA THR A 64 -8.57 -5.13 6.52
C THR A 64 -9.79 -5.41 7.38
N PHE A 65 -10.94 -5.35 6.76
CA PHE A 65 -12.22 -5.54 7.44
C PHE A 65 -12.99 -6.69 6.83
#